data_9f29da15edceb8df45fa6a0c6c226b35
#
_entry.id   9f29da15edceb8df45fa6a0c6c226b35
#
_cell.length_a   1.000
_cell.length_b   1.000
_cell.length_c   1.000
_cell.angle_alpha   90.00
_cell.angle_beta   90.00
_cell.angle_gamma   90.00
#
_symmetry.space_group_name_H-M   'P 1'
#
loop_
_entity.id
_entity.type
_entity.pdbx_description
1 polymer ?
#
loop_
_entity_poly.entity_id
_entity_poly.type
_entity_poly.pdbx_seq_one_letter_code
_entity_poly.pdbx_strand_id
1 'polypeptide(L)'
;MKIRLEGVAGKRFGYEHHLNVRNPNEAIRALCQLIPGFKTFLSSAHEFGVYFQIISRGEAIGYDHLAFGTSEIVLVPVISGAFFKNFFSVISSFKLLI
;
A
#
# COMPACT_ATOMS: atom_id res chain seq x y z
N MET A 1 8.37 3.54 -12.18
CA MET A 1 8.26 3.65 -10.71
C MET A 1 8.72 2.37 -10.05
N LYS A 2 9.50 2.49 -9.00
CA LYS A 2 9.89 1.36 -8.15
C LYS A 2 8.86 1.19 -7.04
N ILE A 3 8.36 -0.02 -6.86
CA ILE A 3 7.35 -0.33 -5.85
C ILE A 3 7.90 -1.43 -4.95
N ARG A 4 7.99 -1.16 -3.66
CA ARG A 4 8.37 -2.16 -2.68
C ARG A 4 7.14 -2.59 -1.91
N LEU A 5 6.99 -3.90 -1.76
CA LEU A 5 5.95 -4.49 -0.92
C LEU A 5 6.63 -5.06 0.31
N GLU A 6 6.27 -4.58 1.48
CA GLU A 6 6.86 -5.04 2.73
C GLU A 6 5.97 -6.08 3.42
N GLY A 7 6.57 -6.81 4.36
CA GLY A 7 5.84 -7.76 5.17
C GLY A 7 5.21 -8.90 4.36
N VAL A 8 3.99 -9.26 4.72
CA VAL A 8 3.28 -10.37 4.11
C VAL A 8 3.01 -10.14 2.62
N ALA A 9 2.83 -8.90 2.21
CA ALA A 9 2.60 -8.58 0.80
C ALA A 9 3.85 -8.90 -0.03
N GLY A 10 5.01 -8.50 0.46
CA GLY A 10 6.28 -8.79 -0.22
C GLY A 10 6.58 -10.27 -0.26
N LYS A 11 6.34 -10.96 0.85
CA LYS A 11 6.58 -12.39 0.94
C LYS A 11 5.73 -13.17 -0.06
N ARG A 12 4.49 -12.73 -0.26
CA ARG A 12 3.54 -13.44 -1.12
C ARG A 12 3.67 -13.06 -2.59
N PHE A 13 3.91 -11.80 -2.90
CA PHE A 13 3.85 -11.28 -4.27
C PHE A 13 5.20 -10.78 -4.81
N GLY A 14 6.25 -10.85 -4.00
CA GLY A 14 7.55 -10.32 -4.37
C GLY A 14 7.78 -8.94 -3.75
N TYR A 15 9.01 -8.70 -3.29
CA TYR A 15 9.33 -7.49 -2.53
C TYR A 15 9.53 -6.25 -3.40
N GLU A 16 9.90 -6.43 -4.65
CA GLU A 16 10.22 -5.29 -5.50
C GLU A 16 9.62 -5.46 -6.88
N HIS A 17 9.00 -4.38 -7.36
CA HIS A 17 8.38 -4.32 -8.67
C HIS A 17 8.76 -3.02 -9.36
N HIS A 18 8.93 -3.06 -10.67
CA HIS A 18 9.22 -1.89 -11.48
C HIS A 18 8.16 -1.76 -12.55
N LEU A 19 7.38 -0.68 -12.51
CA LEU A 19 6.28 -0.47 -13.43
C LEU A 19 6.39 0.92 -14.06
N ASN A 20 5.92 1.02 -15.30
CA ASN A 20 5.90 2.29 -15.99
C ASN A 20 4.60 3.04 -15.66
N VAL A 21 4.54 3.55 -14.43
CA VAL A 21 3.41 4.31 -13.89
C VAL A 21 3.93 5.59 -13.25
N ARG A 22 3.05 6.58 -13.07
CA ARG A 22 3.46 7.92 -12.66
C ARG A 22 3.11 8.28 -11.23
N ASN A 23 2.10 7.66 -10.67
CA ASN A 23 1.64 8.00 -9.32
C ASN A 23 1.21 6.75 -8.56
N PRO A 24 1.04 6.86 -7.22
CA PRO A 24 0.66 5.69 -6.41
C PRO A 24 -0.67 5.06 -6.82
N ASN A 25 -1.63 5.85 -7.24
CA ASN A 25 -2.93 5.33 -7.65
C ASN A 25 -2.79 4.42 -8.87
N GLU A 26 -2.03 4.85 -9.87
CA GLU A 26 -1.74 4.02 -11.04
C GLU A 26 -0.96 2.77 -10.66
N ALA A 27 -0.01 2.89 -9.72
CA ALA A 27 0.80 1.77 -9.27
C ALA A 27 -0.05 0.67 -8.64
N ILE A 28 -0.93 1.02 -7.73
CA ILE A 28 -1.82 0.05 -7.07
C ILE A 28 -2.74 -0.60 -8.09
N ARG A 29 -3.29 0.19 -8.98
CA ARG A 29 -4.19 -0.33 -10.04
C ARG A 29 -3.46 -1.30 -10.95
N ALA A 30 -2.23 -0.98 -11.33
CA ALA A 30 -1.42 -1.84 -12.18
C ALA A 30 -1.07 -3.16 -11.49
N LEU A 31 -0.70 -3.10 -10.20
CA LEU A 31 -0.42 -4.32 -9.44
C LEU A 31 -1.65 -5.22 -9.35
N CYS A 32 -2.83 -4.62 -9.17
CA CYS A 32 -4.07 -5.39 -9.13
C CYS A 32 -4.38 -6.08 -10.45
N GLN A 33 -3.99 -5.48 -11.57
CA GLN A 33 -4.20 -6.06 -12.89
C GLN A 33 -3.14 -7.10 -13.25
N LEU A 34 -1.90 -6.86 -12.86
CA LEU A 34 -0.77 -7.68 -13.30
C LEU A 34 -0.52 -8.89 -12.41
N ILE A 35 -0.82 -8.79 -11.12
CA ILE A 35 -0.52 -9.86 -10.17
C ILE A 35 -1.80 -10.56 -9.76
N PRO A 36 -1.97 -11.85 -10.15
CA PRO A 36 -3.15 -12.62 -9.75
C PRO A 36 -3.29 -12.68 -8.23
N GLY A 37 -4.49 -12.38 -7.73
CA GLY A 37 -4.79 -12.42 -6.31
C GLY A 37 -4.43 -11.17 -5.52
N PHE A 38 -3.71 -10.22 -6.12
CA PHE A 38 -3.29 -9.01 -5.38
C PHE A 38 -4.50 -8.14 -4.98
N LYS A 39 -5.43 -7.94 -5.91
CA LYS A 39 -6.64 -7.16 -5.62
C LYS A 39 -7.46 -7.79 -4.50
N THR A 40 -7.65 -9.10 -4.55
CA THR A 40 -8.37 -9.82 -3.50
C THR A 40 -7.65 -9.73 -2.18
N PHE A 41 -6.32 -9.85 -2.20
CA PHE A 41 -5.50 -9.73 -1.01
C PHE A 41 -5.68 -8.35 -0.35
N LEU A 42 -5.61 -7.27 -1.12
CA LEU A 42 -5.82 -5.93 -0.58
C LEU A 42 -7.23 -5.73 -0.06
N SER A 43 -8.22 -6.19 -0.81
CA SER A 43 -9.63 -5.99 -0.46
C SER A 43 -10.03 -6.73 0.82
N SER A 44 -9.45 -7.90 1.06
CA SER A 44 -9.81 -8.72 2.21
C SER A 44 -8.94 -8.50 3.43
N ALA A 45 -7.79 -7.85 3.29
CA ALA A 45 -6.85 -7.66 4.39
C ALA A 45 -7.48 -6.94 5.59
N HIS A 46 -8.32 -5.94 5.34
CA HIS A 46 -8.95 -5.17 6.41
C HIS A 46 -9.90 -6.03 7.27
N GLU A 47 -10.44 -7.12 6.72
CA GLU A 47 -11.28 -8.05 7.46
C GLU A 47 -10.51 -8.74 8.59
N PHE A 48 -9.20 -8.81 8.45
CA PHE A 48 -8.30 -9.39 9.43
C PHE A 48 -7.54 -8.33 10.22
N GLY A 49 -7.98 -7.07 10.14
CA GLY A 49 -7.35 -5.98 10.87
C GLY A 49 -6.05 -5.48 10.27
N VAL A 50 -5.79 -5.80 9.01
CA VAL A 50 -4.56 -5.37 8.32
C VAL A 50 -4.90 -4.27 7.33
N TYR A 51 -4.17 -3.17 7.43
CA TYR A 51 -4.26 -2.04 6.51
C TYR A 51 -2.89 -1.79 5.90
N PHE A 52 -2.85 -1.09 4.79
CA PHE A 52 -1.58 -0.81 4.10
C PHE A 52 -1.28 0.67 4.08
N GLN A 53 -0.06 0.99 4.41
CA GLN A 53 0.46 2.34 4.34
C GLN A 53 1.30 2.51 3.09
N ILE A 54 1.08 3.61 2.38
CA ILE A 54 1.94 3.97 1.27
C ILE A 54 2.92 5.03 1.77
N ILE A 55 4.19 4.73 1.62
CA ILE A 55 5.27 5.64 1.97
C ILE A 55 5.93 6.11 0.70
N SER A 56 6.06 7.42 0.54
CA SER A 56 6.76 8.03 -0.57
C SER A 56 7.78 9.00 -0.02
N ARG A 57 9.04 8.84 -0.42
CA ARG A 57 10.14 9.68 0.02
C ARG A 57 10.26 9.74 1.55
N GLY A 58 10.05 8.59 2.20
CA GLY A 58 10.16 8.48 3.65
C GLY A 58 8.96 9.00 4.43
N GLU A 59 7.91 9.46 3.76
CA GLU A 59 6.71 9.98 4.41
C GLU A 59 5.49 9.16 4.06
N ALA A 60 4.64 8.94 5.04
CA ALA A 60 3.34 8.33 4.82
C ALA A 60 2.45 9.30 4.04
N ILE A 61 1.87 8.84 2.95
CA ILE A 61 1.01 9.69 2.14
C ILE A 61 -0.45 9.33 2.35
N GLY A 62 -1.30 10.34 2.32
CA GLY A 62 -2.74 10.18 2.45
C GLY A 62 -3.42 10.10 1.10
N TYR A 63 -4.73 10.00 1.16
CA TYR A 63 -5.58 9.85 -0.02
C TYR A 63 -5.40 10.99 -1.03
N ASP A 64 -5.25 12.20 -0.55
CA ASP A 64 -5.11 13.39 -1.37
C ASP A 64 -3.78 13.47 -2.13
N HIS A 65 -2.82 12.60 -1.80
CA HIS A 65 -1.52 12.55 -2.47
C HIS A 65 -1.38 11.39 -3.44
N LEU A 66 -2.40 10.56 -3.59
CA LEU A 66 -2.33 9.36 -4.44
C LEU A 66 -2.17 9.67 -5.93
N ALA A 67 -2.61 10.84 -6.36
CA ALA A 67 -2.49 11.26 -7.75
C ALA A 67 -1.20 12.03 -8.06
N PHE A 68 -0.38 12.31 -7.05
CA PHE A 68 0.85 13.05 -7.23
C PHE A 68 1.96 12.15 -7.73
N GLY A 69 2.71 12.62 -8.72
CA GLY A 69 3.80 11.87 -9.30
C GLY A 69 4.92 11.56 -8.30
N THR A 70 5.44 10.36 -8.36
CA THR A 70 6.58 9.93 -7.57
C THR A 70 7.33 8.82 -8.29
N SER A 71 8.60 8.65 -7.98
CA SER A 71 9.44 7.64 -8.59
C SER A 71 9.51 6.35 -7.79
N GLU A 72 9.09 6.39 -6.53
CA GLU A 72 9.17 5.22 -5.65
C GLU A 72 8.09 5.27 -4.59
N ILE A 73 7.49 4.10 -4.31
CA ILE A 73 6.59 3.94 -3.17
C ILE A 73 6.91 2.65 -2.45
N VAL A 74 6.59 2.62 -1.15
CA VAL A 74 6.68 1.43 -0.31
C VAL A 74 5.30 1.16 0.26
N LEU A 75 4.82 -0.05 0.10
CA LEU A 75 3.54 -0.49 0.66
C LEU A 75 3.83 -1.29 1.91
N VAL A 76 3.39 -0.79 3.06
CA VAL A 76 3.71 -1.39 4.36
C VAL A 76 2.43 -1.85 5.05
N PRO A 77 2.30 -3.12 5.42
CA PRO A 77 1.15 -3.58 6.18
C PRO A 77 1.22 -3.09 7.61
N VAL A 78 0.09 -2.65 8.14
CA VAL A 78 -0.06 -2.16 9.51
C VAL A 78 -1.21 -2.91 10.15
N ILE A 79 -0.97 -3.47 11.33
CA ILE A 79 -2.01 -4.19 12.06
C ILE A 79 -2.77 -3.20 12.92
N SER A 80 -4.08 -3.16 12.73
CA SER A 80 -4.98 -2.32 13.50
C SER A 80 -5.29 -2.98 14.84
N GLY A 81 -5.36 -2.19 15.90
CA GLY A 81 -5.72 -2.70 17.22
C GLY A 81 -5.43 -1.70 18.33
N ALA A 82 -5.81 -2.04 19.55
CA ALA A 82 -5.64 -1.17 20.71
C ALA A 82 -4.17 -0.85 21.01
N PHE A 83 -3.28 -1.77 20.69
CA PHE A 83 -1.85 -1.56 20.90
C PHE A 83 -1.25 -0.49 19.99
N PHE A 84 -1.93 -0.16 18.93
CA PHE A 84 -1.41 0.71 17.89
C PHE A 84 -2.14 2.04 17.82
N LYS A 85 -2.58 2.53 18.97
CA LYS A 85 -3.28 3.82 19.02
C LYS A 85 -2.51 4.95 18.34
N ASN A 86 -1.18 4.92 18.46
CA ASN A 86 -0.33 5.94 17.87
C ASN A 86 -0.31 5.89 16.35
N PHE A 87 -0.80 4.79 15.77
CA PHE A 87 -0.84 4.61 14.33
C PHE A 87 -2.19 4.93 13.71
N PHE A 88 -3.16 5.37 14.50
CA PHE A 88 -4.51 5.60 13.99
C PHE A 88 -4.56 6.60 12.83
N SER A 89 -3.83 7.70 12.94
CA SER A 89 -3.79 8.68 11.87
C SER A 89 -3.18 8.10 10.60
N VAL A 90 -2.20 7.22 10.76
CA VAL A 90 -1.53 6.53 9.68
C VAL A 90 -2.49 5.51 9.06
N ILE A 91 -3.11 4.68 9.91
CA ILE A 91 -4.04 3.63 9.47
C ILE A 91 -5.22 4.22 8.72
N SER A 92 -5.74 5.36 9.14
CA SER A 92 -6.86 5.99 8.47
C SER A 92 -6.56 6.37 7.02
N SER A 93 -5.30 6.66 6.70
CA SER A 93 -4.89 6.93 5.31
C SER A 93 -5.05 5.70 4.43
N PHE A 94 -4.96 4.50 5.00
CA PHE A 94 -5.01 3.26 4.24
C PHE A 94 -6.38 2.75 3.94
N LYS A 95 -7.33 3.05 4.80
CA LYS A 95 -8.70 2.67 4.59
C LYS A 95 -9.22 3.18 3.26
N LEU A 96 -8.62 4.25 2.78
CA LEU A 96 -9.02 4.89 1.54
C LEU A 96 -8.56 4.15 0.30
N LEU A 97 -7.60 3.22 0.45
CA LEU A 97 -7.08 2.43 -0.66
C LEU A 97 -7.82 1.12 -0.85
N ILE A 98 -8.53 0.70 0.15
CA ILE A 98 -9.23 -0.56 0.19
C ILE A 98 -10.73 -0.34 0.09
#